data_e2389dec183e344e5577495b248a061a
#
_entry.id   e2389dec183e344e5577495b248a061a
#
_cell.length_a   1.000
_cell.length_b   1.000
_cell.length_c   1.000
_cell.angle_alpha   90.00
_cell.angle_beta   90.00
_cell.angle_gamma   90.00
#
_symmetry.space_group_name_H-M   'P 1'
#
loop_
_entity.id
_entity.type
_entity.pdbx_description
1 polymer ?
#
loop_
_entity_poly.entity_id
_entity_poly.type
_entity_poly.pdbx_seq_one_letter_code
_entity_poly.pdbx_strand_id
1 'polypeptide(L)'
;MIKGLHHNAYRCRDSEETRKFYEDLLGLRLADAFEIQTTQTNRATSVLHSFYEMGDGSFLAFFEAPDQPFEFKEQHDFDLHIALEVEPSVLKEM
;
A
#
# COMPACT_ATOMS: atom_id res chain seq x y z
N MET A 1 -3.03 -15.59 -20.52
CA MET A 1 -1.82 -15.58 -19.66
C MET A 1 -1.82 -14.39 -18.74
N ILE A 2 -1.47 -14.60 -17.51
CA ILE A 2 -1.29 -13.51 -16.53
C ILE A 2 -0.01 -12.76 -16.92
N LYS A 3 -0.13 -11.44 -17.10
CA LYS A 3 1.01 -10.62 -17.55
C LYS A 3 1.92 -10.17 -16.41
N GLY A 4 1.42 -10.18 -15.20
CA GLY A 4 2.16 -9.72 -14.04
C GLY A 4 1.21 -9.31 -12.94
N LEU A 5 1.75 -8.67 -11.92
CA LEU A 5 0.97 -8.20 -10.80
C LEU A 5 0.65 -6.72 -11.01
N HIS A 6 -0.64 -6.37 -10.97
CA HIS A 6 -1.05 -4.98 -11.07
C HIS A 6 -0.77 -4.26 -9.75
N HIS A 7 -1.28 -4.82 -8.66
CA HIS A 7 -0.99 -4.26 -7.34
C HIS A 7 -1.20 -5.31 -6.25
N ASN A 8 -0.53 -5.08 -5.12
CA ASN A 8 -0.83 -5.69 -3.83
C ASN A 8 -1.44 -4.62 -2.95
N ALA A 9 -2.38 -5.00 -2.09
CA ALA A 9 -3.02 -4.05 -1.20
C ALA A 9 -2.96 -4.52 0.25
N TYR A 10 -2.64 -3.60 1.13
CA TYR A 10 -2.54 -3.83 2.56
C TYR A 10 -3.33 -2.77 3.29
N ARG A 11 -3.78 -3.10 4.49
CA ARG A 11 -4.42 -2.11 5.34
C ARG A 11 -3.36 -1.25 6.03
N CYS A 12 -3.62 0.07 6.13
CA CYS A 12 -2.77 0.97 6.90
C CYS A 12 -3.60 1.69 7.96
N ARG A 13 -2.89 2.20 8.97
CA ARG A 13 -3.50 2.93 10.06
C ARG A 13 -3.88 4.35 9.67
N ASP A 14 -3.03 5.00 8.88
CA ASP A 14 -3.15 6.41 8.53
C ASP A 14 -2.47 6.63 7.18
N SER A 15 -3.23 7.16 6.21
CA SER A 15 -2.74 7.33 4.84
C SER A 15 -1.59 8.34 4.74
N GLU A 16 -1.61 9.40 5.56
CA GLU A 16 -0.53 10.38 5.54
C GLU A 16 0.76 9.82 6.14
N GLU A 17 0.65 9.01 7.19
CA GLU A 17 1.78 8.29 7.76
C GLU A 17 2.38 7.34 6.71
N THR A 18 1.53 6.63 5.99
CA THR A 18 1.93 5.73 4.91
C THR A 18 2.62 6.48 3.78
N ARG A 19 2.07 7.64 3.37
CA ARG A 19 2.66 8.47 2.33
C ARG A 19 4.07 8.95 2.72
N LYS A 20 4.24 9.39 3.94
CA LYS A 20 5.57 9.84 4.41
C LYS A 20 6.60 8.73 4.33
N PHE A 21 6.22 7.51 4.65
CA PHE A 21 7.13 6.39 4.57
C PHE A 21 7.45 6.02 3.12
N TYR A 22 6.42 5.81 2.30
CA TYR A 22 6.64 5.27 0.95
C TYR A 22 7.04 6.33 -0.05
N GLU A 23 6.51 7.54 0.03
CA GLU A 23 6.85 8.61 -0.91
C GLU A 23 8.08 9.41 -0.45
N ASP A 24 8.06 9.93 0.77
CA ASP A 24 9.12 10.81 1.24
C ASP A 24 10.39 10.05 1.58
N LEU A 25 10.30 8.89 2.23
CA LEU A 25 11.47 8.12 2.62
C LEU A 25 11.95 7.17 1.53
N LEU A 26 11.04 6.37 0.95
CA LEU A 26 11.42 5.35 -0.03
C LEU A 26 11.40 5.84 -1.48
N GLY A 27 10.81 7.01 -1.74
CA GLY A 27 10.85 7.62 -3.07
C GLY A 27 9.85 7.07 -4.09
N LEU A 28 8.85 6.30 -3.64
CA LEU A 28 7.77 5.88 -4.52
C LEU A 28 6.85 7.06 -4.80
N ARG A 29 6.20 7.07 -5.96
CA ARG A 29 5.28 8.13 -6.33
C ARG A 29 3.85 7.75 -5.96
N LEU A 30 3.16 8.61 -5.20
CA LEU A 30 1.73 8.46 -5.00
C LEU A 30 1.04 8.74 -6.33
N ALA A 31 0.54 7.69 -6.98
CA ALA A 31 -0.03 7.79 -8.32
C ALA A 31 -1.51 8.08 -8.31
N ASP A 32 -2.23 7.57 -7.31
CA ASP A 32 -3.67 7.75 -7.20
C ASP A 32 -4.13 7.53 -5.77
N ALA A 33 -5.22 8.17 -5.40
CA ALA A 33 -5.89 7.98 -4.13
C ALA A 33 -7.36 8.32 -4.30
N PHE A 34 -8.26 7.45 -3.86
CA PHE A 34 -9.69 7.69 -3.97
C PHE A 34 -10.45 7.06 -2.82
N GLU A 35 -11.62 7.63 -2.54
CA GLU A 35 -12.49 7.17 -1.48
C GLU A 35 -13.45 6.11 -2.01
N ILE A 36 -13.61 5.03 -1.22
CA ILE A 36 -14.58 3.99 -1.49
C ILE A 36 -15.70 4.12 -0.47
N GLN A 37 -16.93 4.35 -0.93
CA GLN A 37 -18.08 4.51 -0.06
C GLN A 37 -18.98 3.28 -0.02
N THR A 38 -18.89 2.42 -1.04
CA THR A 38 -19.67 1.19 -1.12
C THR A 38 -18.80 0.09 -1.72
N THR A 39 -18.73 -1.07 -1.06
CA THR A 39 -17.97 -2.21 -1.57
C THR A 39 -18.75 -2.93 -2.68
N GLN A 40 -18.09 -3.85 -3.38
CA GLN A 40 -18.73 -4.67 -4.40
C GLN A 40 -19.83 -5.56 -3.81
N THR A 41 -19.76 -5.86 -2.52
CA THR A 41 -20.80 -6.60 -1.81
C THR A 41 -21.90 -5.69 -1.28
N ASN A 42 -21.93 -4.44 -1.74
CA ASN A 42 -22.94 -3.42 -1.40
C ASN A 42 -22.93 -3.05 0.09
N ARG A 43 -21.79 -3.17 0.74
CA ARG A 43 -21.61 -2.74 2.13
C ARG A 43 -21.19 -1.28 2.15
N ALA A 44 -21.90 -0.45 2.90
CA ALA A 44 -21.53 0.95 3.10
C ALA A 44 -20.22 1.03 3.91
N THR A 45 -19.28 1.84 3.44
CA THR A 45 -17.99 2.02 4.11
C THR A 45 -17.40 3.38 3.75
N SER A 46 -16.41 3.81 4.52
CA SER A 46 -15.62 4.99 4.20
C SER A 46 -14.16 4.56 4.23
N VAL A 47 -13.58 4.33 3.06
CA VAL A 47 -12.24 3.80 2.92
C VAL A 47 -11.47 4.64 1.92
N LEU A 48 -10.27 5.07 2.29
CA LEU A 48 -9.34 5.71 1.36
C LEU A 48 -8.39 4.64 0.81
N HIS A 49 -8.34 4.54 -0.51
CA HIS A 49 -7.49 3.60 -1.22
C HIS A 49 -6.41 4.38 -1.96
N SER A 50 -5.15 4.13 -1.62
CA SER A 50 -4.01 4.82 -2.21
C SER A 50 -3.11 3.86 -2.96
N PHE A 51 -2.46 4.36 -4.02
CA PHE A 51 -1.60 3.57 -4.91
C PHE A 51 -0.26 4.25 -5.07
N TYR A 52 0.82 3.52 -4.80
CA TYR A 52 2.20 3.99 -4.98
C TYR A 52 2.83 3.23 -6.14
N GLU A 53 3.30 3.98 -7.13
CA GLU A 53 3.85 3.40 -8.36
C GLU A 53 5.28 2.90 -8.15
N MET A 54 5.55 1.69 -8.61
CA MET A 54 6.88 1.11 -8.64
C MET A 54 7.48 1.19 -10.05
N GLY A 55 8.80 0.98 -10.14
CA GLY A 55 9.53 1.18 -11.39
C GLY A 55 9.12 0.27 -12.54
N ASP A 56 8.50 -0.87 -12.23
CA ASP A 56 8.04 -1.82 -13.25
C ASP A 56 6.59 -1.57 -13.71
N GLY A 57 5.96 -0.49 -13.23
CA GLY A 57 4.58 -0.15 -13.57
C GLY A 57 3.53 -0.83 -12.71
N SER A 58 3.94 -1.63 -11.74
CA SER A 58 3.03 -2.18 -10.73
C SER A 58 2.85 -1.20 -9.59
N PHE A 59 1.93 -1.52 -8.66
CA PHE A 59 1.60 -0.62 -7.56
C PHE A 59 1.62 -1.36 -6.23
N LEU A 60 2.03 -0.65 -5.21
CA LEU A 60 1.80 -1.02 -3.82
C LEU A 60 0.65 -0.16 -3.32
N ALA A 61 -0.41 -0.78 -2.84
CA ALA A 61 -1.64 -0.10 -2.50
C ALA A 61 -1.99 -0.28 -1.03
N PHE A 62 -2.73 0.68 -0.49
CA PHE A 62 -3.15 0.66 0.91
C PHE A 62 -4.60 1.06 1.05
N PHE A 63 -5.24 0.51 2.08
CA PHE A 63 -6.59 0.88 2.51
C PHE A 63 -6.52 1.49 3.90
N GLU A 64 -7.03 2.69 4.05
CA GLU A 64 -7.31 3.29 5.36
C GLU A 64 -8.81 3.24 5.58
N ALA A 65 -9.25 2.52 6.62
CA ALA A 65 -10.66 2.33 6.94
C ALA A 65 -10.94 2.86 8.35
N PRO A 66 -11.17 4.18 8.52
CA PRO A 66 -11.31 4.77 9.85
C PRO A 66 -12.51 4.25 10.64
N ASP A 67 -13.53 3.73 9.97
CA ASP A 67 -14.72 3.17 10.60
C ASP A 67 -14.55 1.72 11.07
N GLN A 68 -13.36 1.15 10.88
CA GLN A 68 -13.04 -0.21 11.29
C GLN A 68 -11.83 -0.19 12.23
N PRO A 69 -11.86 -0.96 13.32
CA PRO A 69 -10.71 -1.02 14.22
C PRO A 69 -9.45 -1.46 13.50
N PHE A 70 -8.32 -0.82 13.82
CA PHE A 70 -7.02 -1.20 13.28
C PHE A 70 -6.12 -1.66 14.43
N GLU A 71 -5.53 -2.85 14.26
CA GLU A 71 -4.58 -3.40 15.21
C GLU A 71 -3.40 -4.00 14.44
N PHE A 72 -2.18 -3.75 14.93
CA PHE A 72 -1.01 -4.46 14.46
C PHE A 72 -1.05 -5.87 15.04
N LYS A 73 -1.03 -6.87 14.16
CA LYS A 73 -1.04 -8.27 14.56
C LYS A 73 0.36 -8.84 14.50
N GLU A 74 0.70 -9.68 15.48
CA GLU A 74 1.93 -10.46 15.38
C GLU A 74 1.84 -11.39 14.19
N GLN A 75 2.91 -11.41 13.38
CA GLN A 75 3.01 -12.28 12.22
C GLN A 75 4.34 -13.04 12.30
N HIS A 76 4.30 -14.29 11.89
CA HIS A 76 5.54 -15.02 11.65
C HIS A 76 6.16 -14.54 10.35
N ASP A 77 7.48 -14.66 10.23
CA ASP A 77 8.22 -14.18 9.06
C ASP A 77 7.72 -14.79 7.75
N PHE A 78 7.09 -15.96 7.82
CA PHE A 78 6.61 -16.68 6.64
C PHE A 78 5.16 -16.38 6.28
N ASP A 79 4.40 -15.74 7.16
CA ASP A 79 2.95 -15.57 6.97
C ASP A 79 2.64 -14.37 6.10
N LEU A 80 3.27 -13.25 6.37
CA LEU A 80 3.03 -12.01 5.63
C LEU A 80 4.30 -11.18 5.59
N HIS A 81 4.80 -10.93 4.40
CA HIS A 81 5.91 -10.03 4.20
C HIS A 81 5.88 -9.47 2.78
N ILE A 82 6.57 -8.37 2.56
CA ILE A 82 6.75 -7.80 1.25
C ILE A 82 8.23 -7.48 1.06
N ALA A 83 8.75 -7.78 -0.11
CA ALA A 83 10.13 -7.50 -0.46
C ALA A 83 10.18 -6.59 -1.69
N LEU A 84 10.94 -5.53 -1.61
CA LEU A 84 11.10 -4.57 -2.70
C LEU A 84 12.53 -4.64 -3.22
N GLU A 85 12.67 -4.75 -4.53
CA GLU A 85 13.96 -4.71 -5.19
C GLU A 85 14.36 -3.27 -5.45
N VAL A 86 15.56 -2.91 -5.07
CA VAL A 86 16.10 -1.57 -5.27
C VAL A 86 17.51 -1.65 -5.86
N GLU A 87 17.90 -0.59 -6.57
CA GLU A 87 19.28 -0.47 -7.02
C GLU A 87 20.21 -0.31 -5.80
N PRO A 88 21.41 -0.90 -5.82
CA PRO A 88 22.33 -0.80 -4.67
C PRO A 88 22.64 0.65 -4.27
N SER A 89 22.70 1.58 -5.22
CA SER A 89 22.94 2.99 -4.93
C SER A 89 21.83 3.61 -4.11
N VAL A 90 20.58 3.20 -4.36
CA VAL A 90 19.41 3.69 -3.61
C VAL A 90 19.47 3.18 -2.17
N LEU A 91 19.85 1.91 -1.98
CA LEU A 91 19.95 1.33 -0.65
C LEU A 91 20.95 2.08 0.24
N LYS A 92 22.03 2.58 -0.33
CA LYS A 92 23.03 3.35 0.41
C LYS A 92 22.54 4.71 0.87
N GLU A 93 21.52 5.26 0.21
CA GLU A 93 20.94 6.56 0.55
C GLU A 93 19.86 6.50 1.62
N MET A 94 19.43 5.30 1.97
CA MET A 94 18.38 5.11 2.97
C MET A 94 18.93 5.19 4.40
#